data_196062887b4f47d6f7ba5a1af52ccf54
#
_entry.id   196062887b4f47d6f7ba5a1af52ccf54
#
_cell.length_a   1.000
_cell.length_b   1.000
_cell.length_c   1.000
_cell.angle_alpha   90.00
_cell.angle_beta   90.00
_cell.angle_gamma   90.00
#
_symmetry.space_group_name_H-M   'P 1'
#
loop_
_entity.id
_entity.type
_entity.pdbx_description
1 polymer ?
#
loop_
_entity_poly.entity_id
_entity_poly.type
_entity_poly.pdbx_seq_one_letter_code
_entity_poly.pdbx_strand_id
1 'polypeptide(L)'
;CIRDSYQYHINKRKRIQLLYQQNLKQTQYKLSLTQTIIEDNQSIISLLQEEQRNLKQDQANKIDEIQERESTIERLRQEKHELRNWLFTQSDIYKRIIALSKQEVSDKKAMKVLTNAELKKLQKTIFEIYADYISYLQKKYPKLTEEDILYLCLNEAKLQPLTIALCFGYNNTHPINQRKLRIKEKMKDEEM
;
A
#
# COMPACT_ATOMS: atom_id res chain seq x y z
N CYS A 1 -4.15 49.31 -86.34
CA CYS A 1 -4.35 48.01 -86.99
C CYS A 1 -3.30 46.94 -86.61
N ILE A 2 -2.30 46.60 -87.40
CA ILE A 2 -1.34 45.51 -87.09
C ILE A 2 -0.41 45.90 -85.94
N ARG A 3 0.02 47.11 -85.86
CA ARG A 3 0.94 47.65 -84.81
C ARG A 3 0.29 47.65 -83.42
N ASP A 4 -0.98 47.95 -83.35
CA ASP A 4 -1.72 47.97 -82.08
C ASP A 4 -1.97 46.53 -81.55
N SER A 5 -2.24 45.60 -82.47
CA SER A 5 -2.37 44.17 -82.05
C SER A 5 -1.05 43.59 -81.59
N TYR A 6 0.06 43.91 -82.20
CA TYR A 6 1.40 43.48 -81.77
C TYR A 6 1.76 44.05 -80.39
N GLN A 7 1.50 45.35 -80.16
CA GLN A 7 1.76 46.00 -78.90
C GLN A 7 0.86 45.42 -77.79
N TYR A 8 -0.38 45.09 -78.08
CA TYR A 8 -1.28 44.40 -77.11
C TYR A 8 -0.73 43.03 -76.69
N HIS A 9 -0.24 42.22 -77.59
CA HIS A 9 0.33 40.93 -77.35
C HIS A 9 1.62 41.00 -76.47
N ILE A 10 2.48 41.99 -76.76
CA ILE A 10 3.67 42.24 -75.93
C ILE A 10 3.27 42.63 -74.50
N ASN A 11 2.35 43.55 -74.33
CA ASN A 11 1.89 44.01 -73.03
C ASN A 11 1.21 42.87 -72.24
N LYS A 12 0.42 42.05 -72.93
CA LYS A 12 -0.19 40.86 -72.34
C LYS A 12 0.86 39.87 -71.83
N ARG A 13 1.89 39.56 -72.60
CA ARG A 13 3.00 38.68 -72.19
C ARG A 13 3.75 39.25 -70.97
N LYS A 14 4.07 40.56 -71.00
CA LYS A 14 4.71 41.22 -69.84
C LYS A 14 3.88 41.14 -68.58
N ARG A 15 2.56 41.33 -68.67
CA ARG A 15 1.66 41.18 -67.51
C ARG A 15 1.65 39.75 -66.95
N ILE A 16 1.57 38.77 -67.80
CA ILE A 16 1.61 37.34 -67.43
C ILE A 16 2.94 37.02 -66.73
N GLN A 17 4.04 37.51 -67.33
CA GLN A 17 5.38 37.29 -66.74
C GLN A 17 5.53 37.94 -65.36
N LEU A 18 5.00 39.16 -65.16
CA LEU A 18 5.02 39.87 -63.92
C LEU A 18 4.18 39.12 -62.84
N LEU A 19 2.98 38.67 -63.20
CA LEU A 19 2.13 37.86 -62.30
C LEU A 19 2.80 36.56 -61.93
N TYR A 20 3.45 35.90 -62.86
CA TYR A 20 4.21 34.67 -62.59
C TYR A 20 5.35 34.92 -61.57
N GLN A 21 6.13 36.00 -61.79
CA GLN A 21 7.21 36.37 -60.88
C GLN A 21 6.69 36.72 -59.45
N GLN A 22 5.54 37.42 -59.35
CA GLN A 22 4.93 37.73 -58.06
C GLN A 22 4.47 36.46 -57.34
N ASN A 23 3.81 35.53 -58.07
CA ASN A 23 3.38 34.25 -57.50
C ASN A 23 4.58 33.40 -57.04
N LEU A 24 5.68 33.39 -57.83
CA LEU A 24 6.89 32.67 -57.46
C LEU A 24 7.51 33.22 -56.15
N LYS A 25 7.65 34.55 -56.03
CA LYS A 25 8.15 35.20 -54.82
C LYS A 25 7.27 34.89 -53.61
N GLN A 26 5.95 34.94 -53.78
CA GLN A 26 5.02 34.64 -52.70
C GLN A 26 5.12 33.16 -52.27
N THR A 27 5.27 32.23 -53.22
CA THR A 27 5.47 30.83 -52.93
C THR A 27 6.79 30.55 -52.20
N GLN A 28 7.87 31.21 -52.64
CA GLN A 28 9.18 31.13 -51.97
C GLN A 28 9.11 31.65 -50.54
N TYR A 29 8.43 32.77 -50.30
CA TYR A 29 8.21 33.30 -48.95
C TYR A 29 7.43 32.33 -48.05
N LYS A 30 6.33 31.76 -48.57
CA LYS A 30 5.56 30.74 -47.83
C LYS A 30 6.40 29.52 -47.53
N LEU A 31 7.22 29.06 -48.44
CA LEU A 31 8.11 27.93 -48.25
C LEU A 31 9.14 28.20 -47.13
N SER A 32 9.77 29.37 -47.13
CA SER A 32 10.74 29.73 -46.09
C SER A 32 10.07 29.80 -44.70
N LEU A 33 8.86 30.38 -44.63
CA LEU A 33 8.11 30.44 -43.38
C LEU A 33 7.75 29.04 -42.85
N THR A 34 7.30 28.15 -43.75
CA THR A 34 6.98 26.77 -43.41
C THR A 34 8.23 26.03 -42.93
N GLN A 35 9.38 26.27 -43.56
CA GLN A 35 10.65 25.66 -43.13
C GLN A 35 11.03 26.10 -41.70
N THR A 36 10.91 27.39 -41.40
CA THR A 36 11.17 27.89 -40.04
C THR A 36 10.24 27.25 -39.01
N ILE A 37 8.94 27.12 -39.33
CA ILE A 37 7.96 26.45 -38.42
C ILE A 37 8.33 24.98 -38.20
N ILE A 38 8.82 24.28 -39.24
CA ILE A 38 9.27 22.89 -39.12
C ILE A 38 10.48 22.80 -38.17
N GLU A 39 11.46 23.67 -38.31
CA GLU A 39 12.65 23.72 -37.44
C GLU A 39 12.30 23.99 -36.01
N ASP A 40 11.43 24.98 -35.74
CA ASP A 40 10.92 25.30 -34.41
C ASP A 40 10.19 24.11 -33.77
N ASN A 41 9.30 23.46 -34.54
CA ASN A 41 8.57 22.29 -34.07
C ASN A 41 9.50 21.11 -33.78
N GLN A 42 10.54 20.87 -34.58
CA GLN A 42 11.54 19.84 -34.30
C GLN A 42 12.30 20.11 -32.99
N SER A 43 12.64 21.38 -32.75
CA SER A 43 13.26 21.79 -31.46
C SER A 43 12.35 21.52 -30.28
N ILE A 44 11.08 21.90 -30.36
CA ILE A 44 10.08 21.63 -29.31
C ILE A 44 9.92 20.14 -29.07
N ILE A 45 9.82 19.33 -30.11
CA ILE A 45 9.71 17.87 -30.02
C ILE A 45 10.91 17.29 -29.27
N SER A 46 12.13 17.74 -29.56
CA SER A 46 13.33 17.25 -28.88
C SER A 46 13.32 17.58 -27.38
N LEU A 47 12.91 18.78 -27.00
CA LEU A 47 12.78 19.21 -25.60
C LEU A 47 11.73 18.38 -24.86
N LEU A 48 10.57 18.17 -25.47
CA LEU A 48 9.50 17.34 -24.87
C LEU A 48 9.91 15.88 -24.68
N GLN A 49 10.69 15.34 -25.63
CA GLN A 49 11.23 13.98 -25.51
C GLN A 49 12.24 13.85 -24.36
N GLU A 50 13.07 14.85 -24.15
CA GLU A 50 14.00 14.89 -23.02
C GLU A 50 13.28 14.99 -21.68
N GLU A 51 12.30 15.90 -21.57
CA GLU A 51 11.45 16.03 -20.37
C GLU A 51 10.73 14.72 -20.05
N GLN A 52 10.17 14.05 -21.09
CA GLN A 52 9.52 12.75 -20.92
C GLN A 52 10.48 11.68 -20.38
N ARG A 53 11.74 11.66 -20.84
CA ARG A 53 12.77 10.74 -20.32
C ARG A 53 13.07 11.01 -18.86
N ASN A 54 13.23 12.28 -18.49
CA ASN A 54 13.51 12.70 -17.12
C ASN A 54 12.36 12.32 -16.18
N LEU A 55 11.11 12.55 -16.59
CA LEU A 55 9.93 12.16 -15.81
C LEU A 55 9.83 10.64 -15.62
N LYS A 56 10.13 9.85 -16.65
CA LYS A 56 10.14 8.38 -16.52
C LYS A 56 11.21 7.90 -15.56
N GLN A 57 12.40 8.51 -15.59
CA GLN A 57 13.48 8.17 -14.66
C GLN A 57 13.12 8.54 -13.21
N ASP A 58 12.52 9.71 -13.00
CA ASP A 58 12.07 10.14 -11.67
C ASP A 58 10.95 9.21 -11.12
N GLN A 59 10.03 8.78 -11.98
CA GLN A 59 9.01 7.80 -11.60
C GLN A 59 9.62 6.45 -11.20
N ALA A 60 10.61 5.96 -11.96
CA ALA A 60 11.30 4.72 -11.63
C ALA A 60 12.00 4.82 -10.26
N ASN A 61 12.75 5.89 -10.02
CA ASN A 61 13.42 6.12 -8.75
C ASN A 61 12.45 6.19 -7.56
N LYS A 62 11.27 6.81 -7.73
CA LYS A 62 10.22 6.85 -6.69
C LYS A 62 9.62 5.49 -6.41
N ILE A 63 9.45 4.64 -7.42
CA ILE A 63 8.96 3.27 -7.25
C ILE A 63 9.96 2.46 -6.43
N ASP A 64 11.25 2.55 -6.74
CA ASP A 64 12.31 1.85 -6.00
C ASP A 64 12.35 2.31 -4.53
N GLU A 65 12.24 3.62 -4.28
CA GLU A 65 12.19 4.18 -2.92
C GLU A 65 10.97 3.67 -2.13
N ILE A 66 9.79 3.58 -2.76
CA ILE A 66 8.59 3.04 -2.13
C ILE A 66 8.79 1.57 -1.75
N GLN A 67 9.34 0.75 -2.64
CA GLN A 67 9.60 -0.66 -2.38
C GLN A 67 10.60 -0.86 -1.23
N GLU A 68 11.65 -0.05 -1.16
CA GLU A 68 12.61 -0.07 -0.06
C GLU A 68 11.95 0.29 1.28
N ARG A 69 11.11 1.32 1.28
CA ARG A 69 10.35 1.73 2.47
C ARG A 69 9.36 0.64 2.92
N GLU A 70 8.64 0.00 1.99
CA GLU A 70 7.72 -1.08 2.29
C GLU A 70 8.44 -2.29 2.90
N SER A 71 9.58 -2.69 2.34
CA SER A 71 10.40 -3.77 2.88
C SER A 71 10.92 -3.46 4.29
N THR A 72 11.32 -2.22 4.53
CA THR A 72 11.76 -1.74 5.85
C THR A 72 10.61 -1.76 6.88
N ILE A 73 9.42 -1.32 6.49
CA ILE A 73 8.22 -1.36 7.33
C ILE A 73 7.89 -2.80 7.72
N GLU A 74 7.94 -3.73 6.78
CA GLU A 74 7.62 -5.14 7.05
C GLU A 74 8.65 -5.77 7.99
N ARG A 75 9.95 -5.49 7.81
CA ARG A 75 11.01 -5.93 8.72
C ARG A 75 10.79 -5.39 10.14
N LEU A 76 10.49 -4.09 10.28
CA LEU A 76 10.24 -3.47 11.60
C LEU A 76 8.98 -4.04 12.27
N ARG A 77 7.94 -4.38 11.50
CA ARG A 77 6.75 -5.06 12.03
C ARG A 77 7.08 -6.44 12.59
N GLN A 78 7.91 -7.20 11.86
CA GLN A 78 8.35 -8.52 12.28
C GLN A 78 9.21 -8.44 13.55
N GLU A 79 10.21 -7.56 13.60
CA GLU A 79 11.06 -7.34 14.78
C GLU A 79 10.22 -6.94 16.00
N LYS A 80 9.24 -6.07 15.82
CA LYS A 80 8.32 -5.66 16.88
C LYS A 80 7.46 -6.82 17.38
N HIS A 81 6.97 -7.66 16.47
CA HIS A 81 6.22 -8.87 16.84
C HIS A 81 7.08 -9.83 17.65
N GLU A 82 8.32 -10.10 17.24
CA GLU A 82 9.25 -10.96 17.95
C GLU A 82 9.61 -10.42 19.34
N LEU A 83 9.85 -9.12 19.46
CA LEU A 83 10.12 -8.47 20.73
C LEU A 83 8.95 -8.59 21.71
N ARG A 84 7.71 -8.37 21.27
CA ARG A 84 6.51 -8.54 22.10
C ARG A 84 6.40 -9.97 22.64
N ASN A 85 6.57 -10.95 21.73
CA ASN A 85 6.52 -12.36 22.11
C ASN A 85 7.64 -12.72 23.08
N TRP A 86 8.84 -12.24 22.86
CA TRP A 86 9.96 -12.43 23.78
C TRP A 86 9.66 -11.84 25.16
N LEU A 87 9.22 -10.59 25.24
CA LEU A 87 8.83 -9.94 26.51
C LEU A 87 7.76 -10.73 27.25
N PHE A 88 6.74 -11.22 26.54
CA PHE A 88 5.70 -12.04 27.13
C PHE A 88 6.26 -13.35 27.71
N THR A 89 7.14 -14.03 26.97
CA THR A 89 7.76 -15.30 27.44
C THR A 89 8.63 -15.11 28.68
N GLN A 90 9.19 -13.91 28.93
CA GLN A 90 9.95 -13.60 30.14
C GLN A 90 9.07 -13.36 31.37
N SER A 91 7.78 -13.12 31.20
CA SER A 91 6.86 -12.79 32.28
C SER A 91 6.57 -14.01 33.19
N ASP A 92 6.37 -13.75 34.51
CA ASP A 92 6.04 -14.80 35.46
C ASP A 92 4.70 -15.46 35.13
N ILE A 93 3.75 -14.68 34.58
CA ILE A 93 2.44 -15.24 34.24
C ILE A 93 2.55 -16.20 33.06
N TYR A 94 3.47 -15.96 32.10
CA TYR A 94 3.74 -16.92 31.03
C TYR A 94 4.31 -18.23 31.58
N LYS A 95 5.29 -18.17 32.47
CA LYS A 95 5.84 -19.36 33.14
C LYS A 95 4.75 -20.17 33.84
N ARG A 96 3.81 -19.48 34.50
CA ARG A 96 2.65 -20.10 35.16
C ARG A 96 1.72 -20.77 34.13
N ILE A 97 1.43 -20.12 33.03
CA ILE A 97 0.60 -20.66 31.92
C ILE A 97 1.23 -21.94 31.36
N ILE A 98 2.54 -21.92 31.09
CA ILE A 98 3.26 -23.09 30.57
C ILE A 98 3.27 -24.24 31.60
N ALA A 99 3.41 -23.95 32.89
CA ALA A 99 3.30 -24.97 33.94
C ALA A 99 1.90 -25.62 33.95
N LEU A 100 0.83 -24.82 33.75
CA LEU A 100 -0.52 -25.35 33.62
C LEU A 100 -0.72 -26.18 32.32
N SER A 101 -0.10 -25.79 31.22
CA SER A 101 -0.24 -26.52 29.95
C SER A 101 0.46 -27.90 29.95
N LYS A 102 1.46 -28.08 30.83
CA LYS A 102 2.22 -29.32 30.97
C LYS A 102 1.66 -30.30 31.98
N GLN A 103 0.51 -30.02 32.62
CA GLN A 103 -0.08 -30.94 33.58
C GLN A 103 -0.55 -32.22 32.90
N GLU A 104 -0.07 -33.36 33.39
CA GLU A 104 -0.49 -34.69 33.00
C GLU A 104 -1.65 -35.14 33.88
N VAL A 105 -2.87 -35.01 33.42
CA VAL A 105 -4.07 -35.38 34.14
C VAL A 105 -4.90 -36.36 33.33
N SER A 106 -5.16 -37.52 33.93
CA SER A 106 -5.97 -38.58 33.29
C SER A 106 -7.44 -38.16 33.07
N ASP A 107 -7.98 -37.33 33.97
CA ASP A 107 -9.32 -36.75 33.81
C ASP A 107 -9.23 -35.24 33.50
N LYS A 108 -9.77 -34.87 32.34
CA LYS A 108 -9.83 -33.45 31.90
C LYS A 108 -10.57 -32.53 32.89
N LYS A 109 -11.50 -33.08 33.69
CA LYS A 109 -12.21 -32.31 34.71
C LYS A 109 -11.33 -31.92 35.90
N ALA A 110 -10.24 -32.63 36.14
CA ALA A 110 -9.27 -32.33 37.18
C ALA A 110 -8.16 -31.34 36.76
N MET A 111 -8.18 -30.85 35.49
CA MET A 111 -7.21 -29.87 35.03
C MET A 111 -7.33 -28.56 35.78
N LYS A 112 -6.20 -28.09 36.32
CA LYS A 112 -6.10 -26.76 36.93
C LYS A 112 -6.12 -25.68 35.85
N VAL A 113 -6.87 -24.63 36.10
CA VAL A 113 -6.99 -23.44 35.25
C VAL A 113 -6.42 -22.21 35.95
N LEU A 114 -6.25 -21.10 35.27
CA LEU A 114 -5.91 -19.84 35.93
C LEU A 114 -7.03 -19.40 36.88
N THR A 115 -6.62 -18.95 38.05
CA THR A 115 -7.52 -18.27 39.00
C THR A 115 -7.91 -16.88 38.47
N ASN A 116 -8.99 -16.29 39.00
CA ASN A 116 -9.39 -14.93 38.63
C ASN A 116 -8.29 -13.88 38.87
N ALA A 117 -7.49 -14.05 39.93
CA ALA A 117 -6.37 -13.17 40.25
C ALA A 117 -5.24 -13.31 39.22
N GLU A 118 -4.92 -14.55 38.81
CA GLU A 118 -3.93 -14.83 37.78
C GLU A 118 -4.41 -14.33 36.38
N LEU A 119 -5.71 -14.47 36.06
CA LEU A 119 -6.31 -13.92 34.85
C LEU A 119 -6.17 -12.39 34.80
N LYS A 120 -6.46 -11.68 35.89
CA LYS A 120 -6.26 -10.22 35.97
C LYS A 120 -4.80 -9.84 35.76
N LYS A 121 -3.86 -10.61 36.37
CA LYS A 121 -2.42 -10.40 36.14
C LYS A 121 -2.04 -10.62 34.68
N LEU A 122 -2.59 -11.66 34.04
CA LEU A 122 -2.39 -11.93 32.59
C LEU A 122 -2.90 -10.78 31.73
N GLN A 123 -4.13 -10.31 31.98
CA GLN A 123 -4.72 -9.18 31.27
C GLN A 123 -3.82 -7.93 31.37
N LYS A 124 -3.38 -7.58 32.60
CA LYS A 124 -2.49 -6.44 32.81
C LYS A 124 -1.19 -6.59 32.01
N THR A 125 -0.50 -7.74 32.13
CA THR A 125 0.76 -8.00 31.40
C THR A 125 0.59 -7.94 29.90
N ILE A 126 -0.47 -8.55 29.35
CA ILE A 126 -0.76 -8.52 27.92
C ILE A 126 -1.05 -7.08 27.46
N PHE A 127 -1.85 -6.33 28.21
CA PHE A 127 -2.22 -4.97 27.84
C PHE A 127 -1.03 -4.00 27.88
N GLU A 128 -0.06 -4.25 28.75
CA GLU A 128 1.20 -3.49 28.75
C GLU A 128 2.11 -3.85 27.56
N ILE A 129 2.32 -5.12 27.28
CA ILE A 129 3.26 -5.59 26.23
C ILE A 129 2.70 -5.40 24.82
N TYR A 130 1.39 -5.60 24.63
CA TYR A 130 0.73 -5.54 23.33
C TYR A 130 -0.07 -4.25 23.12
N ALA A 131 0.20 -3.19 23.88
CA ALA A 131 -0.58 -1.95 23.91
C ALA A 131 -0.86 -1.34 22.52
N ASP A 132 0.13 -1.32 21.66
CA ASP A 132 -0.01 -0.80 20.30
C ASP A 132 -0.80 -1.74 19.36
N TYR A 133 -0.66 -3.05 19.52
CA TYR A 133 -1.46 -4.03 18.80
C TYR A 133 -2.93 -3.98 19.24
N ILE A 134 -3.17 -3.81 20.52
CA ILE A 134 -4.50 -3.62 21.10
C ILE A 134 -5.14 -2.34 20.59
N SER A 135 -4.41 -1.24 20.57
CA SER A 135 -4.88 0.05 20.02
C SER A 135 -5.24 -0.07 18.53
N TYR A 136 -4.46 -0.81 17.75
CA TYR A 136 -4.77 -1.12 16.38
C TYR A 136 -6.06 -1.93 16.24
N LEU A 137 -6.23 -3.00 17.03
CA LEU A 137 -7.43 -3.84 17.02
C LEU A 137 -8.69 -3.05 17.40
N GLN A 138 -8.61 -2.25 18.46
CA GLN A 138 -9.73 -1.42 18.93
C GLN A 138 -10.15 -0.38 17.91
N LYS A 139 -9.19 0.24 17.21
CA LYS A 139 -9.47 1.21 16.17
C LYS A 139 -10.06 0.56 14.91
N LYS A 140 -9.54 -0.60 14.51
CA LYS A 140 -9.98 -1.28 13.29
C LYS A 140 -11.26 -2.09 13.49
N TYR A 141 -11.48 -2.64 14.69
CA TYR A 141 -12.59 -3.53 15.02
C TYR A 141 -13.26 -3.14 16.37
N PRO A 142 -13.99 -2.03 16.42
CA PRO A 142 -14.57 -1.48 17.66
C PRO A 142 -15.58 -2.40 18.35
N LYS A 143 -16.14 -3.40 17.64
CA LYS A 143 -17.07 -4.40 18.23
C LYS A 143 -16.38 -5.50 19.03
N LEU A 144 -15.03 -5.56 19.06
CA LEU A 144 -14.30 -6.54 19.85
C LEU A 144 -14.37 -6.19 21.35
N THR A 145 -14.67 -7.18 22.19
CA THR A 145 -14.62 -7.03 23.64
C THR A 145 -13.18 -7.18 24.15
N GLU A 146 -12.90 -6.75 25.38
CA GLU A 146 -11.58 -6.95 26.02
C GLU A 146 -11.14 -8.41 26.05
N GLU A 147 -12.08 -9.34 26.26
CA GLU A 147 -11.79 -10.77 26.24
C GLU A 147 -11.49 -11.28 24.81
N ASP A 148 -12.13 -10.72 23.77
CA ASP A 148 -11.83 -11.04 22.38
C ASP A 148 -10.42 -10.56 22.01
N ILE A 149 -10.05 -9.36 22.48
CA ILE A 149 -8.71 -8.79 22.30
C ILE A 149 -7.66 -9.62 23.04
N LEU A 150 -7.93 -10.01 24.30
CA LEU A 150 -7.04 -10.90 25.05
C LEU A 150 -6.83 -12.23 24.31
N TYR A 151 -7.91 -12.83 23.79
CA TYR A 151 -7.81 -14.05 22.98
C TYR A 151 -6.90 -13.83 21.76
N LEU A 152 -7.07 -12.73 21.03
CA LEU A 152 -6.26 -12.42 19.85
C LEU A 152 -4.79 -12.24 20.22
N CYS A 153 -4.46 -11.58 21.33
CA CYS A 153 -3.09 -11.43 21.81
C CYS A 153 -2.45 -12.77 22.20
N LEU A 154 -3.20 -13.66 22.88
CA LEU A 154 -2.69 -14.99 23.24
C LEU A 154 -2.50 -15.90 22.01
N ASN A 155 -3.38 -15.76 21.02
CA ASN A 155 -3.23 -16.46 19.72
C ASN A 155 -2.03 -15.93 18.94
N GLU A 156 -1.80 -14.61 18.96
CA GLU A 156 -0.63 -13.93 18.37
C GLU A 156 0.68 -14.41 19.03
N ALA A 157 0.68 -14.63 20.34
CA ALA A 157 1.77 -15.25 21.09
C ALA A 157 1.95 -16.75 20.77
N LYS A 158 1.22 -17.31 19.83
CA LYS A 158 1.28 -18.71 19.36
C LYS A 158 1.02 -19.75 20.45
N LEU A 159 0.21 -19.41 21.46
CA LEU A 159 -0.21 -20.38 22.47
C LEU A 159 -1.18 -21.41 21.86
N GLN A 160 -1.07 -22.66 22.30
CA GLN A 160 -1.96 -23.75 21.89
C GLN A 160 -3.40 -23.49 22.32
N PRO A 161 -4.42 -23.89 21.55
CA PRO A 161 -5.84 -23.65 21.88
C PRO A 161 -6.25 -24.15 23.28
N LEU A 162 -5.72 -25.27 23.72
CA LEU A 162 -5.99 -25.79 25.08
C LEU A 162 -5.36 -24.87 26.15
N THR A 163 -4.14 -24.41 25.92
CA THR A 163 -3.45 -23.47 26.82
C THR A 163 -4.24 -22.16 26.94
N ILE A 164 -4.76 -21.64 25.83
CA ILE A 164 -5.63 -20.45 25.83
C ILE A 164 -6.92 -20.74 26.63
N ALA A 165 -7.52 -21.93 26.45
CA ALA A 165 -8.71 -22.32 27.23
C ALA A 165 -8.44 -22.30 28.73
N LEU A 166 -7.31 -22.86 29.19
CA LEU A 166 -6.89 -22.86 30.59
C LEU A 166 -6.71 -21.42 31.13
N CYS A 167 -6.24 -20.48 30.29
CA CYS A 167 -6.15 -19.07 30.66
C CYS A 167 -7.52 -18.44 30.95
N PHE A 168 -8.56 -18.84 30.21
CA PHE A 168 -9.94 -18.36 30.38
C PHE A 168 -10.75 -19.17 31.39
N GLY A 169 -10.12 -20.09 32.14
CA GLY A 169 -10.80 -20.90 33.13
C GLY A 169 -11.54 -22.12 32.58
N TYR A 170 -11.28 -22.51 31.34
CA TYR A 170 -11.92 -23.67 30.68
C TYR A 170 -10.97 -24.88 30.61
N ASN A 171 -11.47 -26.04 30.91
CA ASN A 171 -10.73 -27.32 30.82
C ASN A 171 -10.83 -28.01 29.44
N ASN A 172 -11.45 -27.36 28.47
CA ASN A 172 -11.57 -27.85 27.09
C ASN A 172 -11.57 -26.67 26.08
N THR A 173 -11.36 -26.98 24.82
CA THR A 173 -11.21 -25.97 23.76
C THR A 173 -12.52 -25.48 23.15
N HIS A 174 -13.66 -26.09 23.48
CA HIS A 174 -14.96 -25.77 22.83
C HIS A 174 -15.36 -24.29 23.00
N PRO A 175 -15.30 -23.66 24.20
CA PRO A 175 -15.64 -22.25 24.37
C PRO A 175 -14.72 -21.32 23.58
N ILE A 176 -13.44 -21.68 23.47
CA ILE A 176 -12.44 -20.92 22.74
C ILE A 176 -12.67 -20.99 21.22
N ASN A 177 -13.04 -22.17 20.70
CA ASN A 177 -13.40 -22.31 19.29
C ASN A 177 -14.66 -21.52 18.93
N GLN A 178 -15.67 -21.50 19.80
CA GLN A 178 -16.85 -20.64 19.63
C GLN A 178 -16.49 -19.15 19.66
N ARG A 179 -15.60 -18.72 20.59
CA ARG A 179 -15.09 -17.35 20.64
C ARG A 179 -14.39 -16.98 19.34
N LYS A 180 -13.52 -17.85 18.81
CA LYS A 180 -12.84 -17.66 17.54
C LYS A 180 -13.79 -17.40 16.37
N LEU A 181 -14.90 -18.14 16.31
CA LEU A 181 -15.92 -17.95 15.25
C LEU A 181 -16.60 -16.58 15.40
N ARG A 182 -17.05 -16.22 16.62
CA ARG A 182 -17.67 -14.90 16.88
C ARG A 182 -16.75 -13.74 16.57
N ILE A 183 -15.46 -13.86 16.90
CA ILE A 183 -14.45 -12.83 16.55
C ILE A 183 -14.35 -12.68 15.03
N LYS A 184 -14.29 -13.79 14.29
CA LYS A 184 -14.25 -13.75 12.83
C LYS A 184 -15.48 -13.07 12.21
N GLU A 185 -16.67 -13.31 12.75
CA GLU A 185 -17.91 -12.65 12.34
C GLU A 185 -17.82 -11.14 12.57
N LYS A 186 -17.45 -10.72 13.79
CA LYS A 186 -17.27 -9.30 14.15
C LYS A 186 -16.25 -8.59 13.26
N MET A 187 -15.17 -9.27 12.87
CA MET A 187 -14.14 -8.69 12.01
C MET A 187 -14.58 -8.59 10.54
N LYS A 188 -15.39 -9.53 10.04
CA LYS A 188 -15.94 -9.46 8.67
C LYS A 188 -16.95 -8.33 8.48
N ASP A 189 -17.78 -8.08 9.47
CA ASP A 189 -18.81 -7.01 9.43
C ASP A 189 -18.20 -5.61 9.29
N GLU A 190 -16.93 -5.45 9.57
CA GLU A 190 -16.20 -4.16 9.50
C GLU A 190 -15.36 -4.02 8.21
N GLU A 191 -15.23 -5.09 7.41
CA GLU A 191 -14.50 -5.09 6.13
C GLU A 191 -15.44 -4.90 4.92
N MET A 192 -16.77 -4.86 5.14
CA MET A 192 -17.79 -4.53 4.14
C MET A 192 -18.17 -3.04 4.18
#